data_c14f055bf837c2ab500262f2c67bbb75
#
_entry.id   c14f055bf837c2ab500262f2c67bbb75
#
_cell.length_a   1.000
_cell.length_b   1.000
_cell.length_c   1.000
_cell.angle_alpha   90.00
_cell.angle_beta   90.00
_cell.angle_gamma   90.00
#
_symmetry.space_group_name_H-M   'P 1'
#
loop_
_entity.id
_entity.type
_entity.pdbx_description
1 polymer ?
#
loop_
_entity_poly.entity_id
_entity_poly.type
_entity_poly.pdbx_seq_one_letter_code
_entity_poly.pdbx_strand_id
1 'polypeptide(L)'
;MEEALLDPTNPYAATKAAAEFIVKGYQHSYNLPVIITRSNNVYGPHQYPEKVIPKFINLVERGRPMTIHGSGQNLRSFLYVKDIAEAFDLILHKAKPFDLINIKANCEVTVHQVAETIWRLMKKEGNVEDHIQYVRDREFNDFRYAIDGTKLEKMGWEAKTSFEDGMKATGLLGIIGLCVVEWYQSHPHHWDNIESALDAHPTLPNVQVNPMVL
;
A
#
# COMPACT_ATOMS: atom_id res chain seq x y z
N MET A 1 -5.46 -12.36 13.51
CA MET A 1 -4.89 -13.74 13.60
C MET A 1 -4.97 -14.36 12.22
N GLU A 2 -4.00 -15.16 11.86
CA GLU A 2 -3.90 -15.83 10.55
C GLU A 2 -5.09 -16.74 10.24
N GLU A 3 -5.68 -17.31 11.25
CA GLU A 3 -6.82 -18.26 11.17
C GLU A 3 -8.19 -17.58 11.03
N ALA A 4 -8.23 -16.24 10.98
CA ALA A 4 -9.50 -15.54 10.81
C ALA A 4 -10.15 -15.89 9.47
N LEU A 5 -11.47 -16.09 9.49
CA LEU A 5 -12.24 -16.29 8.27
C LEU A 5 -12.06 -15.09 7.35
N LEU A 6 -11.87 -15.37 6.06
CA LEU A 6 -11.86 -14.33 5.04
C LEU A 6 -13.31 -13.97 4.69
N ASP A 7 -13.65 -12.70 4.93
CA ASP A 7 -14.96 -12.12 4.59
C ASP A 7 -14.74 -10.93 3.66
N PRO A 8 -14.57 -11.16 2.35
CA PRO A 8 -14.25 -10.11 1.40
C PRO A 8 -15.46 -9.19 1.17
N THR A 9 -15.25 -7.90 1.36
CA THR A 9 -16.29 -6.86 1.31
C THR A 9 -16.39 -6.16 -0.04
N ASN A 10 -15.50 -6.44 -0.97
CA ASN A 10 -15.49 -5.86 -2.31
C ASN A 10 -14.90 -6.85 -3.35
N PRO A 11 -15.13 -6.62 -4.66
CA PRO A 11 -14.67 -7.54 -5.70
C PRO A 11 -13.17 -7.79 -5.70
N TYR A 12 -12.35 -6.77 -5.44
CA TYR A 12 -10.90 -6.95 -5.35
C TYR A 12 -10.51 -7.86 -4.17
N ALA A 13 -11.07 -7.62 -2.99
CA ALA A 13 -10.82 -8.47 -1.83
C ALA A 13 -11.27 -9.93 -2.10
N ALA A 14 -12.39 -10.11 -2.81
CA ALA A 14 -12.88 -11.43 -3.22
C ALA A 14 -11.88 -12.15 -4.15
N THR A 15 -11.29 -11.46 -5.13
CA THR A 15 -10.28 -12.06 -6.01
C THR A 15 -9.01 -12.46 -5.25
N LYS A 16 -8.60 -11.68 -4.24
CA LYS A 16 -7.44 -12.01 -3.40
C LYS A 16 -7.72 -13.22 -2.50
N ALA A 17 -8.92 -13.30 -1.93
CA ALA A 17 -9.37 -14.49 -1.17
C ALA A 17 -9.42 -15.74 -2.06
N ALA A 18 -10.00 -15.62 -3.26
CA ALA A 18 -10.06 -16.72 -4.23
C ALA A 18 -8.66 -17.23 -4.60
N ALA A 19 -7.70 -16.34 -4.84
CA ALA A 19 -6.31 -16.71 -5.12
C ALA A 19 -5.70 -17.54 -3.97
N GLU A 20 -5.95 -17.15 -2.71
CA GLU A 20 -5.48 -17.90 -1.56
C GLU A 20 -6.12 -19.30 -1.48
N PHE A 21 -7.43 -19.41 -1.75
CA PHE A 21 -8.12 -20.73 -1.80
C PHE A 21 -7.57 -21.62 -2.93
N ILE A 22 -7.26 -21.08 -4.08
CA ILE A 22 -6.64 -21.84 -5.18
C ILE A 22 -5.28 -22.38 -4.73
N VAL A 23 -4.43 -21.55 -4.12
CA VAL A 23 -3.11 -21.97 -3.58
C VAL A 23 -3.28 -23.10 -2.55
N LYS A 24 -4.25 -22.96 -1.62
CA LYS A 24 -4.56 -24.00 -0.64
C LYS A 24 -5.07 -25.29 -1.31
N GLY A 25 -5.84 -25.18 -2.38
CA GLY A 25 -6.26 -26.34 -3.18
C GLY A 25 -5.07 -27.11 -3.76
N TYR A 26 -4.10 -26.44 -4.36
CA TYR A 26 -2.87 -27.04 -4.84
C TYR A 26 -2.02 -27.63 -3.71
N GLN A 27 -1.93 -26.94 -2.59
CA GLN A 27 -1.27 -27.43 -1.38
C GLN A 27 -1.83 -28.78 -0.95
N HIS A 28 -3.16 -28.88 -0.82
CA HIS A 28 -3.82 -30.13 -0.40
C HIS A 28 -3.74 -31.25 -1.44
N SER A 29 -3.97 -30.91 -2.71
CA SER A 29 -4.06 -31.93 -3.78
C SER A 29 -2.69 -32.49 -4.19
N TYR A 30 -1.65 -31.65 -4.15
CA TYR A 30 -0.33 -31.98 -4.69
C TYR A 30 0.80 -31.90 -3.66
N ASN A 31 0.47 -31.65 -2.40
CA ASN A 31 1.44 -31.40 -1.33
C ASN A 31 2.47 -30.32 -1.70
N LEU A 32 2.05 -29.28 -2.42
CA LEU A 32 2.91 -28.20 -2.87
C LEU A 32 3.42 -27.42 -1.66
N PRO A 33 4.75 -27.29 -1.43
CA PRO A 33 5.32 -26.66 -0.24
C PRO A 33 5.23 -25.12 -0.37
N VAL A 34 4.09 -24.54 -0.09
CA VAL A 34 3.84 -23.10 -0.18
C VAL A 34 3.81 -22.45 1.20
N ILE A 35 4.18 -21.18 1.24
CA ILE A 35 3.96 -20.27 2.37
C ILE A 35 3.11 -19.12 1.86
N ILE A 36 2.04 -18.80 2.57
CA ILE A 36 1.14 -17.70 2.22
C ILE A 36 1.47 -16.51 3.13
N THR A 37 1.66 -15.34 2.55
CA THR A 37 1.89 -14.11 3.30
C THR A 37 0.77 -13.10 3.04
N ARG A 38 0.38 -12.37 4.07
CA ARG A 38 -0.54 -11.23 4.00
C ARG A 38 0.14 -10.02 4.62
N SER A 39 0.23 -8.92 3.90
CA SER A 39 0.90 -7.70 4.37
C SER A 39 0.00 -6.48 4.33
N ASN A 40 0.34 -5.47 5.13
CA ASN A 40 -0.15 -4.11 4.94
C ASN A 40 0.35 -3.51 3.61
N ASN A 41 -0.09 -2.29 3.29
CA ASN A 41 0.32 -1.61 2.06
C ASN A 41 1.84 -1.37 2.07
N VAL A 42 2.51 -1.84 1.04
CA VAL A 42 3.95 -1.60 0.87
C VAL A 42 4.17 -0.30 0.12
N TYR A 43 5.17 0.47 0.51
CA TYR A 43 5.59 1.68 -0.19
C TYR A 43 7.12 1.76 -0.28
N GLY A 44 7.60 2.54 -1.23
CA GLY A 44 9.03 2.75 -1.45
C GLY A 44 9.33 3.25 -2.85
N PRO A 45 10.61 3.44 -3.19
CA PRO A 45 11.05 3.76 -4.55
C PRO A 45 10.52 2.74 -5.55
N HIS A 46 10.32 3.15 -6.79
CA HIS A 46 9.83 2.32 -7.91
C HIS A 46 8.37 1.84 -7.79
N GLN A 47 7.61 2.32 -6.81
CA GLN A 47 6.18 1.99 -6.75
C GLN A 47 5.42 2.67 -7.89
N TYR A 48 4.48 1.96 -8.51
CA TYR A 48 3.72 2.48 -9.64
C TYR A 48 2.91 3.74 -9.28
N PRO A 49 2.87 4.77 -10.15
CA PRO A 49 2.32 6.10 -9.83
C PRO A 49 0.83 6.19 -9.51
N GLU A 50 0.03 5.16 -9.78
CA GLU A 50 -1.39 5.15 -9.37
C GLU A 50 -1.58 5.01 -7.86
N LYS A 51 -0.58 4.51 -7.14
CA LYS A 51 -0.64 4.33 -5.68
C LYS A 51 -0.53 5.68 -4.97
N VAL A 52 -1.20 5.81 -3.82
CA VAL A 52 -1.42 7.11 -3.16
C VAL A 52 -0.14 7.92 -2.94
N ILE A 53 0.93 7.30 -2.42
CA ILE A 53 2.19 8.00 -2.13
C ILE A 53 2.84 8.52 -3.41
N PRO A 54 3.19 7.69 -4.40
CA PRO A 54 3.80 8.21 -5.63
C PRO A 54 2.84 9.09 -6.43
N LYS A 55 1.55 8.85 -6.39
CA LYS A 55 0.54 9.70 -7.03
C LYS A 55 0.60 11.12 -6.46
N PHE A 56 0.57 11.27 -5.14
CA PHE A 56 0.60 12.59 -4.50
C PHE A 56 1.93 13.31 -4.76
N ILE A 57 3.07 12.63 -4.66
CA ILE A 57 4.38 13.20 -5.00
C ILE A 57 4.37 13.77 -6.43
N ASN A 58 3.91 12.98 -7.40
CA ASN A 58 3.88 13.39 -8.80
C ASN A 58 2.88 14.52 -9.08
N LEU A 59 1.73 14.56 -8.39
CA LEU A 59 0.76 15.66 -8.51
C LEU A 59 1.36 16.96 -7.97
N VAL A 60 1.95 16.92 -6.78
CA VAL A 60 2.59 18.09 -6.17
C VAL A 60 3.74 18.61 -7.03
N GLU A 61 4.55 17.73 -7.61
CA GLU A 61 5.64 18.11 -8.50
C GLU A 61 5.16 18.85 -9.76
N ARG A 62 3.99 18.48 -10.25
CA ARG A 62 3.35 19.10 -11.42
C ARG A 62 2.45 20.29 -11.08
N GLY A 63 2.44 20.75 -9.82
CA GLY A 63 1.56 21.84 -9.37
C GLY A 63 0.06 21.50 -9.43
N ARG A 64 -0.28 20.21 -9.44
CA ARG A 64 -1.67 19.71 -9.45
C ARG A 64 -2.14 19.37 -8.04
N PRO A 65 -3.43 19.53 -7.73
CA PRO A 65 -3.95 19.18 -6.41
C PRO A 65 -3.91 17.68 -6.16
N MET A 66 -3.61 17.28 -4.91
CA MET A 66 -3.71 15.91 -4.44
C MET A 66 -5.17 15.49 -4.31
N THR A 67 -5.57 14.41 -4.97
CA THR A 67 -6.96 13.94 -4.99
C THR A 67 -7.22 12.99 -3.82
N ILE A 68 -8.07 13.39 -2.88
CA ILE A 68 -8.49 12.59 -1.72
C ILE A 68 -9.94 12.12 -1.88
N HIS A 69 -10.16 10.82 -1.73
CA HIS A 69 -11.49 10.22 -1.76
C HIS A 69 -12.17 10.33 -0.39
N GLY A 70 -13.44 10.78 -0.38
CA GLY A 70 -14.19 10.99 0.86
C GLY A 70 -13.55 12.07 1.73
N SER A 71 -13.50 11.84 3.05
CA SER A 71 -12.93 12.77 4.02
C SER A 71 -11.42 12.67 4.19
N GLY A 72 -10.78 11.66 3.59
CA GLY A 72 -9.35 11.38 3.81
C GLY A 72 -8.99 10.82 5.19
N GLN A 73 -9.97 10.55 6.05
CA GLN A 73 -9.77 10.07 7.42
C GLN A 73 -9.60 8.54 7.52
N ASN A 74 -9.70 7.83 6.41
CA ASN A 74 -9.46 6.40 6.37
C ASN A 74 -8.01 6.09 6.77
N LEU A 75 -7.87 5.21 7.77
CA LEU A 75 -6.57 4.77 8.28
C LEU A 75 -5.96 3.71 7.38
N ARG A 76 -4.69 3.86 7.09
CA ARG A 76 -3.89 2.90 6.32
C ARG A 76 -2.57 2.65 7.02
N SER A 77 -2.18 1.40 7.03
CA SER A 77 -0.87 0.99 7.52
C SER A 77 0.08 0.86 6.33
N PHE A 78 1.23 1.52 6.42
CA PHE A 78 2.24 1.51 5.37
C PHE A 78 3.51 0.83 5.86
N LEU A 79 4.01 -0.12 5.06
CA LEU A 79 5.21 -0.89 5.33
C LEU A 79 6.30 -0.53 4.32
N TYR A 80 7.46 -0.12 4.81
CA TYR A 80 8.54 0.26 3.93
C TYR A 80 9.12 -0.95 3.18
N VAL A 81 9.47 -0.75 1.92
CA VAL A 81 9.88 -1.85 1.03
C VAL A 81 11.10 -2.65 1.51
N LYS A 82 12.03 -2.03 2.23
CA LYS A 82 13.16 -2.75 2.83
C LYS A 82 12.73 -3.67 3.96
N ASP A 83 11.84 -3.19 4.82
CA ASP A 83 11.36 -3.98 5.96
C ASP A 83 10.62 -5.24 5.46
N ILE A 84 9.78 -5.11 4.41
CA ILE A 84 9.10 -6.29 3.86
C ILE A 84 10.08 -7.25 3.17
N ALA A 85 11.14 -6.74 2.53
CA ALA A 85 12.18 -7.60 1.97
C ALA A 85 12.91 -8.41 3.05
N GLU A 86 13.25 -7.78 4.20
CA GLU A 86 13.80 -8.47 5.36
C GLU A 86 12.82 -9.51 5.95
N ALA A 87 11.50 -9.18 5.96
CA ALA A 87 10.48 -10.13 6.38
C ALA A 87 10.44 -11.37 5.49
N PHE A 88 10.45 -11.18 4.17
CA PHE A 88 10.45 -12.29 3.22
C PHE A 88 11.71 -13.15 3.32
N ASP A 89 12.88 -12.54 3.50
CA ASP A 89 14.12 -13.27 3.71
C ASP A 89 14.04 -14.14 4.97
N LEU A 90 13.59 -13.58 6.09
CA LEU A 90 13.41 -14.34 7.32
C LEU A 90 12.37 -15.47 7.16
N ILE A 91 11.22 -15.18 6.52
CA ILE A 91 10.15 -16.15 6.27
C ILE A 91 10.68 -17.30 5.42
N LEU A 92 11.43 -17.00 4.35
CA LEU A 92 12.01 -18.00 3.46
C LEU A 92 12.94 -18.98 4.21
N HIS A 93 13.70 -18.47 5.19
CA HIS A 93 14.68 -19.27 5.93
C HIS A 93 14.13 -19.95 7.19
N LYS A 94 13.09 -19.42 7.82
CA LYS A 94 12.61 -19.91 9.12
C LYS A 94 11.19 -20.47 9.13
N ALA A 95 10.34 -20.08 8.17
CA ALA A 95 8.98 -20.60 8.13
C ALA A 95 8.94 -22.05 7.62
N LYS A 96 7.89 -22.74 8.00
CA LYS A 96 7.64 -24.10 7.53
C LYS A 96 6.76 -24.06 6.30
N PRO A 97 6.89 -25.04 5.39
CA PRO A 97 5.88 -25.25 4.36
C PRO A 97 4.47 -25.27 4.97
N PHE A 98 3.52 -24.65 4.27
CA PHE A 98 2.12 -24.53 4.67
C PHE A 98 1.82 -23.46 5.74
N ASP A 99 2.82 -22.71 6.18
CA ASP A 99 2.59 -21.56 7.05
C ASP A 99 1.78 -20.48 6.34
N LEU A 100 0.91 -19.84 7.12
CA LEU A 100 0.31 -18.55 6.78
C LEU A 100 0.88 -17.52 7.76
N ILE A 101 1.40 -16.40 7.22
CA ILE A 101 2.12 -15.40 8.01
C ILE A 101 1.64 -14.01 7.64
N ASN A 102 1.20 -13.27 8.64
CA ASN A 102 0.86 -11.87 8.52
C ASN A 102 2.11 -10.99 8.74
N ILE A 103 2.30 -10.00 7.86
CA ILE A 103 3.39 -9.02 7.95
C ILE A 103 2.78 -7.65 8.28
N LYS A 104 2.90 -7.25 9.52
CA LYS A 104 2.27 -6.05 10.08
C LYS A 104 3.22 -4.85 10.00
N ALA A 105 2.70 -3.71 9.54
CA ALA A 105 3.36 -2.42 9.66
C ALA A 105 3.30 -1.90 11.11
N ASN A 106 4.26 -1.05 11.47
CA ASN A 106 4.36 -0.45 12.81
C ASN A 106 3.62 0.89 12.95
N CYS A 107 2.96 1.38 11.89
CA CYS A 107 2.27 2.67 11.89
C CYS A 107 0.92 2.59 11.20
N GLU A 108 0.03 3.50 11.59
CA GLU A 108 -1.21 3.82 10.88
C GLU A 108 -1.27 5.33 10.66
N VAL A 109 -1.57 5.74 9.45
CA VAL A 109 -1.74 7.15 9.08
C VAL A 109 -3.00 7.33 8.24
N THR A 110 -3.61 8.50 8.31
CA THR A 110 -4.73 8.85 7.43
C THR A 110 -4.20 9.23 6.04
N VAL A 111 -5.06 9.16 5.03
CA VAL A 111 -4.70 9.64 3.67
C VAL A 111 -4.37 11.13 3.68
N HIS A 112 -5.05 11.90 4.56
CA HIS A 112 -4.77 13.31 4.79
C HIS A 112 -3.34 13.50 5.35
N GLN A 113 -2.94 12.74 6.38
CA GLN A 113 -1.59 12.79 6.94
C GLN A 113 -0.50 12.40 5.92
N VAL A 114 -0.82 11.51 4.98
CA VAL A 114 0.09 11.23 3.84
C VAL A 114 0.30 12.49 3.00
N ALA A 115 -0.77 13.24 2.67
CA ALA A 115 -0.68 14.47 1.90
C ALA A 115 0.14 15.54 2.62
N GLU A 116 -0.13 15.77 3.92
CA GLU A 116 0.62 16.71 4.76
C GLU A 116 2.12 16.35 4.81
N THR A 117 2.43 15.07 5.00
CA THR A 117 3.82 14.59 5.08
C THR A 117 4.55 14.85 3.76
N ILE A 118 3.92 14.54 2.63
CA ILE A 118 4.51 14.77 1.30
C ILE A 118 4.72 16.28 1.07
N TRP A 119 3.71 17.11 1.34
CA TRP A 119 3.79 18.56 1.20
C TRP A 119 4.99 19.14 1.96
N ARG A 120 5.11 18.77 3.23
CA ARG A 120 6.21 19.18 4.11
C ARG A 120 7.57 18.69 3.62
N LEU A 121 7.70 17.43 3.23
CA LEU A 121 8.96 16.85 2.77
C LEU A 121 9.42 17.43 1.42
N MET A 122 8.48 17.81 0.55
CA MET A 122 8.77 18.51 -0.70
C MET A 122 9.05 20.02 -0.50
N LYS A 123 9.08 20.48 0.76
CA LYS A 123 9.37 21.88 1.14
C LYS A 123 8.47 22.88 0.42
N LYS A 124 7.21 22.52 0.21
CA LYS A 124 6.23 23.43 -0.40
C LYS A 124 5.74 24.44 0.63
N GLU A 125 5.51 25.67 0.17
CA GLU A 125 4.99 26.78 0.98
C GLU A 125 3.46 26.82 0.92
N GLY A 126 2.84 27.47 1.91
CA GLY A 126 1.38 27.64 1.98
C GLY A 126 0.68 26.50 2.71
N ASN A 127 -0.66 26.59 2.73
CA ASN A 127 -1.48 25.60 3.38
C ASN A 127 -1.73 24.41 2.44
N VAL A 128 -1.45 23.19 2.91
CA VAL A 128 -1.66 21.97 2.14
C VAL A 128 -3.12 21.80 1.69
N GLU A 129 -4.09 22.29 2.47
CA GLU A 129 -5.52 22.22 2.13
C GLU A 129 -5.86 22.92 0.82
N ASP A 130 -5.17 24.02 0.48
CA ASP A 130 -5.35 24.74 -0.78
C ASP A 130 -4.90 23.91 -2.01
N HIS A 131 -4.20 22.80 -1.75
CA HIS A 131 -3.66 21.88 -2.74
C HIS A 131 -4.25 20.48 -2.65
N ILE A 132 -5.36 20.31 -1.94
CA ILE A 132 -6.13 19.08 -1.87
C ILE A 132 -7.46 19.25 -2.62
N GLN A 133 -7.79 18.27 -3.42
CA GLN A 133 -9.10 18.15 -4.05
C GLN A 133 -9.84 16.94 -3.48
N TYR A 134 -10.88 17.20 -2.71
CA TYR A 134 -11.75 16.14 -2.23
C TYR A 134 -12.71 15.68 -3.33
N VAL A 135 -12.82 14.38 -3.54
CA VAL A 135 -13.72 13.77 -4.52
C VAL A 135 -14.64 12.76 -3.82
N ARG A 136 -15.71 12.37 -4.53
CA ARG A 136 -16.64 11.36 -4.01
C ARG A 136 -15.87 10.10 -3.59
N ASP A 137 -16.22 9.54 -2.42
CA ASP A 137 -15.62 8.29 -1.95
C ASP A 137 -16.08 7.12 -2.82
N ARG A 138 -15.34 6.03 -2.72
CA ARG A 138 -15.68 4.75 -3.35
C ARG A 138 -16.95 4.20 -2.71
N GLU A 139 -17.70 3.40 -3.45
CA GLU A 139 -18.93 2.77 -2.94
C GLU A 139 -18.64 1.92 -1.68
N PHE A 140 -17.46 1.32 -1.61
CA PHE A 140 -16.94 0.66 -0.42
C PHE A 140 -15.47 1.03 -0.21
N ASN A 141 -15.17 1.59 0.94
CA ASN A 141 -13.82 2.00 1.34
C ASN A 141 -13.63 1.69 2.83
N ASP A 142 -12.90 0.63 3.13
CA ASP A 142 -12.65 0.25 4.52
C ASP A 142 -12.07 1.42 5.31
N PHE A 143 -12.60 1.63 6.51
CA PHE A 143 -12.11 2.69 7.39
C PHE A 143 -10.70 2.35 7.92
N ARG A 144 -10.45 1.08 8.27
CA ARG A 144 -9.18 0.63 8.86
C ARG A 144 -8.84 -0.80 8.48
N TYR A 145 -7.55 -1.05 8.22
CA TYR A 145 -7.00 -2.40 8.01
C TYR A 145 -6.02 -2.75 9.14
N ALA A 146 -6.47 -3.46 10.15
CA ALA A 146 -5.60 -3.96 11.20
C ALA A 146 -5.16 -5.41 10.92
N ILE A 147 -3.87 -5.65 10.95
CA ILE A 147 -3.25 -6.99 10.81
C ILE A 147 -2.56 -7.36 12.11
N ASP A 148 -2.74 -8.58 12.56
CA ASP A 148 -2.02 -9.16 13.70
C ASP A 148 -0.72 -9.83 13.19
N GLY A 149 0.43 -9.29 13.57
CA GLY A 149 1.76 -9.76 13.17
C GLY A 149 2.48 -10.63 14.20
N THR A 150 1.80 -11.02 15.28
CA THR A 150 2.41 -11.70 16.44
C THR A 150 3.21 -12.96 16.06
N LYS A 151 2.77 -13.70 15.01
CA LYS A 151 3.49 -14.90 14.56
C LYS A 151 4.88 -14.56 14.03
N LEU A 152 4.99 -13.52 13.20
CA LEU A 152 6.26 -13.08 12.62
C LEU A 152 7.15 -12.40 13.68
N GLU A 153 6.55 -11.65 14.60
CA GLU A 153 7.26 -11.04 15.74
C GLU A 153 7.94 -12.13 16.59
N LYS A 154 7.25 -13.25 16.88
CA LYS A 154 7.83 -14.41 17.59
C LYS A 154 8.94 -15.11 16.82
N MET A 155 8.98 -14.97 15.48
CA MET A 155 10.09 -15.45 14.66
C MET A 155 11.31 -14.52 14.68
N GLY A 156 11.19 -13.34 15.32
CA GLY A 156 12.26 -12.37 15.53
C GLY A 156 12.28 -11.24 14.50
N TRP A 157 11.16 -10.94 13.85
CA TRP A 157 11.05 -9.81 12.94
C TRP A 157 9.98 -8.81 13.39
N GLU A 158 10.30 -7.54 13.25
CA GLU A 158 9.37 -6.42 13.37
C GLU A 158 9.73 -5.32 12.36
N ALA A 159 8.76 -4.52 11.94
CA ALA A 159 9.00 -3.38 11.09
C ALA A 159 9.80 -2.32 11.85
N LYS A 160 10.94 -1.89 11.32
CA LYS A 160 11.88 -0.97 11.98
C LYS A 160 11.73 0.46 11.50
N THR A 161 11.32 0.63 10.24
CA THR A 161 11.27 1.93 9.59
C THR A 161 9.95 2.63 9.92
N SER A 162 10.02 3.79 10.58
CA SER A 162 8.83 4.63 10.76
C SER A 162 8.32 5.15 9.40
N PHE A 163 7.04 5.53 9.31
CA PHE A 163 6.50 6.10 8.07
C PHE A 163 7.28 7.33 7.63
N GLU A 164 7.61 8.21 8.57
CA GLU A 164 8.37 9.43 8.28
C GLU A 164 9.80 9.13 7.83
N ASP A 165 10.47 8.17 8.47
CA ASP A 165 11.84 7.81 8.09
C ASP A 165 11.87 7.09 6.74
N GLY A 166 10.91 6.23 6.46
CA GLY A 166 10.78 5.61 5.14
C GLY A 166 10.52 6.62 4.03
N MET A 167 9.74 7.65 4.32
CA MET A 167 9.52 8.76 3.37
C MET A 167 10.77 9.64 3.19
N LYS A 168 11.57 9.82 4.25
CA LYS A 168 12.84 10.60 4.25
C LYS A 168 14.05 9.76 3.88
N ALA A 169 13.94 8.41 3.84
CA ALA A 169 15.10 7.53 3.79
C ALA A 169 16.06 7.93 2.70
N THR A 170 17.03 8.73 3.10
CA THR A 170 18.23 9.03 2.35
C THR A 170 19.21 7.92 2.68
N GLY A 171 19.62 7.15 1.69
CA GLY A 171 20.63 6.14 1.92
C GLY A 171 21.93 6.75 2.40
N LEU A 172 22.35 6.39 3.60
CA LEU A 172 23.68 6.69 4.13
C LEU A 172 24.78 5.85 3.43
N LEU A 173 24.46 5.10 2.40
CA LEU A 173 25.39 4.30 1.62
C LEU A 173 25.11 4.51 0.13
N GLY A 174 25.88 5.33 -0.48
CA GLY A 174 25.91 5.86 -1.83
C GLY A 174 25.63 4.97 -3.05
N ILE A 175 24.73 4.00 -3.00
CA ILE A 175 24.35 3.21 -4.18
C ILE A 175 22.83 2.90 -4.26
N ILE A 176 22.04 2.99 -3.18
CA ILE A 176 20.60 2.65 -3.23
C ILE A 176 19.79 3.52 -2.22
N GLY A 177 19.95 4.82 -2.25
CA GLY A 177 19.52 5.60 -1.12
C GLY A 177 18.81 6.90 -1.39
N LEU A 178 18.01 6.99 -2.43
CA LEU A 178 17.11 8.13 -2.57
C LEU A 178 15.92 7.96 -1.63
N CYS A 179 15.60 9.01 -0.88
CA CYS A 179 14.31 9.19 -0.26
C CYS A 179 13.20 8.87 -1.27
N VAL A 180 12.09 8.31 -0.83
CA VAL A 180 10.97 8.03 -1.74
C VAL A 180 10.59 9.29 -2.52
N VAL A 181 10.52 10.43 -1.86
CA VAL A 181 10.24 11.73 -2.50
C VAL A 181 11.34 12.12 -3.48
N GLU A 182 12.61 12.09 -3.06
CA GLU A 182 13.76 12.44 -3.91
C GLU A 182 13.89 11.51 -5.11
N TRP A 183 13.59 10.23 -4.95
CA TRP A 183 13.61 9.29 -6.06
C TRP A 183 12.59 9.68 -7.14
N TYR A 184 11.33 9.99 -6.76
CA TYR A 184 10.32 10.43 -7.73
C TYR A 184 10.65 11.78 -8.35
N GLN A 185 11.24 12.73 -7.61
CA GLN A 185 11.68 14.01 -8.13
C GLN A 185 12.83 13.88 -9.15
N SER A 186 13.76 12.94 -8.91
CA SER A 186 14.88 12.72 -9.83
C SER A 186 14.53 11.83 -11.04
N HIS A 187 13.35 11.17 -11.02
CA HIS A 187 12.90 10.28 -12.09
C HIS A 187 11.47 10.63 -12.57
N PRO A 188 11.20 11.87 -12.99
CA PRO A 188 9.83 12.33 -13.30
C PRO A 188 9.21 11.62 -14.52
N HIS A 189 10.04 10.99 -15.35
CA HIS A 189 9.64 10.29 -16.58
C HIS A 189 9.95 8.79 -16.54
N HIS A 190 10.12 8.21 -15.34
CA HIS A 190 10.42 6.78 -15.22
C HIS A 190 9.31 5.89 -15.79
N TRP A 191 8.07 6.36 -15.80
CA TRP A 191 6.91 5.63 -16.30
C TRP A 191 6.36 6.27 -17.57
N ASP A 192 6.29 5.51 -18.68
CA ASP A 192 5.85 6.00 -20.01
C ASP A 192 4.42 6.56 -20.01
N ASN A 193 3.56 6.10 -19.08
CA ASN A 193 2.14 6.46 -18.97
C ASN A 193 1.77 7.14 -17.65
N ILE A 194 2.66 7.95 -17.09
CA ILE A 194 2.45 8.55 -15.78
C ILE A 194 1.18 9.41 -15.72
N GLU A 195 0.86 10.18 -16.78
CA GLU A 195 -0.31 11.04 -16.80
C GLU A 195 -1.62 10.23 -16.68
N SER A 196 -1.74 9.11 -17.37
CA SER A 196 -2.92 8.25 -17.26
C SER A 196 -3.06 7.65 -15.84
N ALA A 197 -1.95 7.35 -15.17
CA ALA A 197 -1.98 6.87 -13.79
C ALA A 197 -2.38 7.98 -12.79
N LEU A 198 -1.99 9.23 -13.06
CA LEU A 198 -2.37 10.37 -12.22
C LEU A 198 -3.84 10.76 -12.40
N ASP A 199 -4.38 10.61 -13.61
CA ASP A 199 -5.77 10.90 -13.93
C ASP A 199 -6.73 9.74 -13.60
N ALA A 200 -6.22 8.53 -13.39
CA ALA A 200 -7.03 7.37 -13.08
C ALA A 200 -7.87 7.60 -11.81
N HIS A 201 -9.17 7.74 -12.01
CA HIS A 201 -10.15 7.72 -10.94
C HIS A 201 -10.69 6.28 -10.81
N PRO A 202 -10.67 5.70 -9.62
CA PRO A 202 -11.19 4.34 -9.41
C PRO A 202 -12.74 4.27 -9.44
N THR A 203 -13.41 5.35 -9.77
CA THR A 203 -14.86 5.35 -10.01
C THR A 203 -15.10 4.81 -11.39
N LEU A 204 -15.69 3.63 -11.47
CA LEU A 204 -16.28 3.14 -12.72
C LEU A 204 -17.21 4.21 -13.27
N PRO A 205 -17.13 4.55 -14.58
CA PRO A 205 -18.15 5.38 -15.20
C PRO A 205 -19.51 4.71 -14.93
N ASN A 206 -20.55 5.50 -14.63
CA ASN A 206 -21.90 5.08 -14.28
C ASN A 206 -22.33 3.83 -15.06
N VAL A 207 -22.02 2.66 -14.55
CA VAL A 207 -22.66 1.43 -14.99
C VAL A 207 -24.03 1.47 -14.34
N GLN A 208 -25.05 1.80 -15.12
CA GLN A 208 -26.43 1.52 -14.72
C GLN A 208 -26.50 0.01 -14.49
N VAL A 209 -26.42 -0.41 -13.25
CA VAL A 209 -26.71 -1.77 -12.86
C VAL A 209 -28.22 -1.90 -13.04
N ASN A 210 -28.64 -2.49 -14.15
CA ASN A 210 -30.00 -2.98 -14.26
C ASN A 210 -30.19 -3.97 -13.10
N PRO A 211 -31.18 -3.80 -12.22
CA PRO A 211 -31.46 -4.79 -11.20
C PRO A 211 -31.72 -6.10 -11.91
N MET A 212 -30.85 -7.09 -11.69
CA MET A 212 -31.17 -8.47 -12.06
C MET A 212 -32.40 -8.85 -11.27
N VAL A 213 -33.50 -9.04 -11.97
CA VAL A 213 -34.67 -9.74 -11.41
C VAL A 213 -34.20 -11.18 -11.23
N LEU A 214 -34.05 -11.61 -9.96
CA LEU A 214 -33.92 -13.01 -9.59
C LEU A 214 -35.28 -13.65 -9.64
#